data_7f4a78e936c665b836dc166e1071e9fe
#
_entry.id   7f4a78e936c665b836dc166e1071e9fe
#
_cell.length_a   1.000
_cell.length_b   1.000
_cell.length_c   1.000
_cell.angle_alpha   90.00
_cell.angle_beta   90.00
_cell.angle_gamma   90.00
#
_symmetry.space_group_name_H-M   'P 1'
#
loop_
_entity.id
_entity.type
_entity.pdbx_description
1 polymer ?
#
loop_
_entity_poly.entity_id
_entity_poly.type
_entity_poly.pdbx_seq_one_letter_code
_entity_poly.pdbx_strand_id
1 'polypeptide(L)'
;MRDFYWDNTWFFGANFIPSNAINQLEMWQEDTFSLDVIERELGYAKSIGMNIMRVFLHDLLWEQDSEGLLSRMDAYLSVADKHGIKTMFVFFDDCWGNEFSLGKQPDPVEFSHNSGWVKSPGTVAADDLSQRPRLERYVKGVLKHFANDRRIAVWDLYNEPGNGESGNHITNTGLRESESLPLLLDVFKWASEIAPSQPYTAGVWRDNEPFNEINEAILKYSDIVTFHVYGNKKSTADIYLKMKEKANSRPIICTEYMARHYGSTFEEVLPFLKENNIGAINWGLVSGKTQTIYPWVSYDKEDRLAMPFHDIFEKDGRFLVPEEEQVFNKYTIK
;
A
#
# COMPACT_ATOMS: atom_id res chain seq x y z
N MET A 1 25.04 -2.46 -4.83
CA MET A 1 23.90 -1.88 -4.08
C MET A 1 23.94 -0.39 -4.37
N ARG A 2 22.82 0.21 -4.73
CA ARG A 2 22.72 1.64 -5.04
C ARG A 2 22.85 2.45 -3.73
N ASP A 3 23.46 3.63 -3.78
CA ASP A 3 23.40 4.56 -2.65
C ASP A 3 22.02 5.22 -2.59
N PHE A 4 21.38 5.16 -1.43
CA PHE A 4 20.11 5.81 -1.16
C PHE A 4 20.09 6.38 0.26
N TYR A 5 19.22 7.36 0.48
CA TYR A 5 19.03 7.95 1.80
C TYR A 5 18.14 7.04 2.67
N TRP A 6 18.62 6.71 3.87
CA TRP A 6 17.89 5.96 4.88
C TRP A 6 18.18 6.54 6.27
N ASP A 7 17.16 6.98 6.98
CA ASP A 7 17.32 7.65 8.28
C ASP A 7 17.31 6.71 9.49
N ASN A 8 17.24 5.41 9.27
CA ASN A 8 17.12 4.37 10.31
C ASN A 8 15.94 4.54 11.28
N THR A 9 14.97 5.36 10.95
CA THR A 9 13.75 5.48 11.74
C THR A 9 12.96 4.18 11.67
N TRP A 10 12.46 3.70 12.80
CA TRP A 10 11.48 2.61 12.78
C TRP A 10 10.16 3.15 12.26
N PHE A 11 9.72 2.63 11.13
CA PHE A 11 8.47 3.02 10.50
C PHE A 11 7.28 2.29 11.10
N PHE A 12 6.28 3.04 11.51
CA PHE A 12 4.96 2.57 11.90
C PHE A 12 3.91 3.39 11.18
N GLY A 13 2.97 2.74 10.49
CA GLY A 13 1.97 3.42 9.70
C GLY A 13 0.89 2.52 9.14
N ALA A 14 0.16 3.05 8.17
CA ALA A 14 -0.92 2.35 7.51
C ALA A 14 -0.86 2.49 5.98
N ASN A 15 -1.49 1.55 5.27
CA ASN A 15 -1.94 1.75 3.91
C ASN A 15 -3.11 2.74 3.96
N PHE A 16 -2.92 3.92 3.37
CA PHE A 16 -3.83 5.04 3.53
C PHE A 16 -4.58 5.35 2.25
N ILE A 17 -5.88 5.43 2.41
CA ILE A 17 -6.81 6.07 1.49
C ILE A 17 -7.83 6.83 2.34
N PRO A 18 -8.18 8.10 2.01
CA PRO A 18 -9.11 8.86 2.82
C PRO A 18 -10.50 8.24 2.79
N SER A 19 -11.23 8.29 3.91
CA SER A 19 -12.51 7.61 4.11
C SER A 19 -13.61 8.00 3.11
N ASN A 20 -13.44 9.12 2.41
CA ASN A 20 -14.35 9.59 1.37
C ASN A 20 -14.02 9.09 -0.04
N ALA A 21 -12.93 8.33 -0.22
CA ALA A 21 -12.54 7.74 -1.50
C ALA A 21 -12.73 6.22 -1.49
N ILE A 22 -13.26 5.67 -2.60
CA ILE A 22 -13.44 4.23 -2.77
C ILE A 22 -12.21 3.55 -3.38
N ASN A 23 -11.40 4.33 -4.11
CA ASN A 23 -10.19 3.86 -4.80
C ASN A 23 -9.22 5.03 -5.08
N GLN A 24 -8.10 4.68 -5.70
CA GLN A 24 -7.04 5.61 -6.04
C GLN A 24 -7.52 6.72 -7.00
N LEU A 25 -8.45 6.42 -7.92
CA LEU A 25 -8.97 7.41 -8.85
C LEU A 25 -9.81 8.46 -8.11
N GLU A 26 -10.70 8.05 -7.19
CA GLU A 26 -11.48 9.00 -6.38
C GLU A 26 -10.61 9.80 -5.43
N MET A 27 -9.53 9.21 -4.91
CA MET A 27 -8.60 9.93 -4.04
C MET A 27 -7.89 11.08 -4.76
N TRP A 28 -7.50 10.87 -6.03
CA TRP A 28 -6.55 11.78 -6.68
C TRP A 28 -7.10 12.63 -7.82
N GLN A 29 -8.34 12.42 -8.31
CA GLN A 29 -8.95 13.30 -9.30
C GLN A 29 -9.25 14.68 -8.69
N GLU A 30 -9.15 15.76 -9.51
CA GLU A 30 -9.29 17.14 -9.06
C GLU A 30 -10.61 17.42 -8.34
N ASP A 31 -11.71 16.92 -8.88
CA ASP A 31 -13.07 17.15 -8.37
C ASP A 31 -13.42 16.36 -7.10
N THR A 32 -12.61 15.36 -6.75
CA THR A 32 -12.83 14.50 -5.58
C THR A 32 -11.71 14.56 -4.54
N PHE A 33 -10.57 15.14 -4.88
CA PHE A 33 -9.43 15.34 -3.97
C PHE A 33 -9.83 16.21 -2.77
N SER A 34 -9.72 15.67 -1.57
CA SER A 34 -10.18 16.33 -0.33
C SER A 34 -9.06 16.45 0.69
N LEU A 35 -8.36 17.57 0.65
CA LEU A 35 -7.23 17.83 1.55
C LEU A 35 -7.66 17.91 3.02
N ASP A 36 -8.87 18.42 3.29
CA ASP A 36 -9.41 18.53 4.66
C ASP A 36 -9.66 17.15 5.30
N VAL A 37 -10.16 16.18 4.51
CA VAL A 37 -10.33 14.80 4.98
C VAL A 37 -8.97 14.17 5.22
N ILE A 38 -8.03 14.34 4.29
CA ILE A 38 -6.66 13.83 4.41
C ILE A 38 -5.99 14.39 5.67
N GLU A 39 -6.04 15.71 5.89
CA GLU A 39 -5.42 16.33 7.08
C GLU A 39 -6.01 15.82 8.38
N ARG A 40 -7.33 15.70 8.45
CA ARG A 40 -8.03 15.17 9.62
C ARG A 40 -7.58 13.74 9.94
N GLU A 41 -7.55 12.87 8.94
CA GLU A 41 -7.26 11.45 9.13
C GLU A 41 -5.77 11.18 9.38
N LEU A 42 -4.88 11.96 8.78
CA LEU A 42 -3.45 11.95 9.15
C LEU A 42 -3.23 12.47 10.57
N GLY A 43 -4.09 13.36 11.07
CA GLY A 43 -4.13 13.75 12.47
C GLY A 43 -4.44 12.58 13.40
N TYR A 44 -5.40 11.73 13.06
CA TYR A 44 -5.68 10.49 13.81
C TYR A 44 -4.49 9.54 13.82
N ALA A 45 -3.89 9.32 12.64
CA ALA A 45 -2.68 8.51 12.52
C ALA A 45 -1.53 9.02 13.40
N LYS A 46 -1.30 10.34 13.39
CA LYS A 46 -0.31 10.99 14.24
C LYS A 46 -0.58 10.77 15.73
N SER A 47 -1.85 10.80 16.16
CA SER A 47 -2.22 10.63 17.57
C SER A 47 -1.82 9.27 18.16
N ILE A 48 -1.68 8.24 17.31
CA ILE A 48 -1.22 6.90 17.70
C ILE A 48 0.25 6.62 17.35
N GLY A 49 1.01 7.68 17.00
CA GLY A 49 2.45 7.59 16.75
C GLY A 49 2.85 7.11 15.37
N MET A 50 1.93 7.07 14.40
CA MET A 50 2.27 6.74 13.01
C MET A 50 3.16 7.83 12.40
N ASN A 51 4.16 7.39 11.62
CA ASN A 51 5.16 8.24 10.99
C ASN A 51 5.40 7.94 9.50
N ILE A 52 4.63 7.02 8.93
CA ILE A 52 4.64 6.70 7.50
C ILE A 52 3.23 6.33 7.03
N MET A 53 2.90 6.72 5.78
CA MET A 53 1.72 6.21 5.06
C MET A 53 2.15 5.59 3.74
N ARG A 54 1.59 4.42 3.41
CA ARG A 54 1.71 3.80 2.10
C ARG A 54 0.47 4.16 1.28
N VAL A 55 0.68 4.82 0.13
CA VAL A 55 -0.38 5.50 -0.62
C VAL A 55 -0.31 5.12 -2.09
N PHE A 56 -1.43 4.68 -2.64
CA PHE A 56 -1.53 4.15 -4.00
C PHE A 56 -1.80 5.25 -5.01
N LEU A 57 -1.09 5.19 -6.13
CA LEU A 57 -1.31 6.01 -7.32
C LEU A 57 -2.04 5.18 -8.40
N HIS A 58 -2.36 5.81 -9.52
CA HIS A 58 -2.93 5.15 -10.68
C HIS A 58 -2.45 5.82 -11.96
N ASP A 59 -2.07 5.04 -12.96
CA ASP A 59 -1.51 5.51 -14.23
C ASP A 59 -2.47 6.40 -15.05
N LEU A 60 -3.76 6.15 -14.98
CA LEU A 60 -4.75 6.99 -15.67
C LEU A 60 -4.82 8.42 -15.15
N LEU A 61 -4.46 8.65 -13.89
CA LEU A 61 -4.39 10.01 -13.32
C LEU A 61 -3.30 10.85 -14.00
N TRP A 62 -2.18 10.20 -14.34
CA TRP A 62 -1.11 10.83 -15.12
C TRP A 62 -1.55 11.18 -16.53
N GLU A 63 -2.28 10.30 -17.19
CA GLU A 63 -2.80 10.56 -18.54
C GLU A 63 -3.89 11.64 -18.54
N GLN A 64 -4.70 11.72 -17.48
CA GLN A 64 -5.75 12.71 -17.35
C GLN A 64 -5.18 14.13 -17.16
N ASP A 65 -4.27 14.27 -16.20
CA ASP A 65 -3.74 15.57 -15.77
C ASP A 65 -2.44 15.35 -14.95
N SER A 66 -1.33 15.21 -15.65
CA SER A 66 -0.04 14.92 -14.99
C SER A 66 0.44 16.06 -14.08
N GLU A 67 0.23 17.32 -14.49
CA GLU A 67 0.64 18.48 -13.67
C GLU A 67 -0.24 18.63 -12.43
N GLY A 68 -1.55 18.45 -12.58
CA GLY A 68 -2.47 18.45 -11.45
C GLY A 68 -2.25 17.29 -10.49
N LEU A 69 -1.94 16.09 -11.00
CA LEU A 69 -1.56 14.95 -10.14
C LEU A 69 -0.33 15.30 -9.31
N LEU A 70 0.74 15.81 -9.92
CA LEU A 70 1.95 16.21 -9.20
C LEU A 70 1.66 17.29 -8.15
N SER A 71 0.82 18.27 -8.48
CA SER A 71 0.40 19.32 -7.54
C SER A 71 -0.40 18.76 -6.36
N ARG A 72 -1.32 17.81 -6.58
CA ARG A 72 -2.09 17.15 -5.51
C ARG A 72 -1.21 16.24 -4.65
N MET A 73 -0.25 15.54 -5.25
CA MET A 73 0.77 14.79 -4.51
C MET A 73 1.61 15.71 -3.61
N ASP A 74 2.04 16.87 -4.11
CA ASP A 74 2.80 17.86 -3.32
C ASP A 74 1.96 18.42 -2.16
N ALA A 75 0.69 18.72 -2.39
CA ALA A 75 -0.24 19.16 -1.35
C ALA A 75 -0.43 18.09 -0.26
N TYR A 76 -0.63 16.82 -0.66
CA TYR A 76 -0.68 15.69 0.25
C TYR A 76 0.61 15.56 1.07
N LEU A 77 1.77 15.59 0.42
CA LEU A 77 3.08 15.49 1.08
C LEU A 77 3.29 16.62 2.08
N SER A 78 2.81 17.82 1.79
CA SER A 78 2.91 18.98 2.69
C SER A 78 2.08 18.79 3.95
N VAL A 79 0.88 18.20 3.82
CA VAL A 79 0.03 17.85 4.98
C VAL A 79 0.65 16.71 5.78
N ALA A 80 1.13 15.66 5.13
CA ALA A 80 1.78 14.54 5.81
C ALA A 80 3.02 15.00 6.60
N ASP A 81 3.87 15.82 5.99
CA ASP A 81 5.07 16.36 6.64
C ASP A 81 4.75 17.25 7.85
N LYS A 82 3.69 18.07 7.77
CA LYS A 82 3.16 18.84 8.92
C LYS A 82 2.84 17.95 10.13
N HIS A 83 2.36 16.72 9.89
CA HIS A 83 2.12 15.72 10.93
C HIS A 83 3.36 14.88 11.27
N GLY A 84 4.51 15.11 10.62
CA GLY A 84 5.72 14.30 10.79
C GLY A 84 5.60 12.90 10.18
N ILE A 85 4.77 12.75 9.17
CA ILE A 85 4.49 11.49 8.48
C ILE A 85 5.21 11.49 7.13
N LYS A 86 6.05 10.48 6.90
CA LYS A 86 6.65 10.20 5.59
C LYS A 86 5.68 9.44 4.69
N THR A 87 5.99 9.38 3.41
CA THR A 87 5.14 8.69 2.44
C THR A 87 5.91 7.60 1.70
N MET A 88 5.23 6.49 1.45
CA MET A 88 5.61 5.42 0.55
C MET A 88 4.57 5.35 -0.56
N PHE A 89 4.87 5.87 -1.75
CA PHE A 89 3.95 5.79 -2.88
C PHE A 89 4.05 4.47 -3.62
N VAL A 90 2.89 3.92 -4.00
CA VAL A 90 2.75 2.70 -4.79
C VAL A 90 2.35 3.05 -6.22
N PHE A 91 3.11 2.57 -7.23
CA PHE A 91 2.83 2.89 -8.64
C PHE A 91 1.80 1.97 -9.26
N PHE A 92 2.06 0.65 -9.23
CA PHE A 92 1.22 -0.37 -9.85
C PHE A 92 0.62 -1.33 -8.84
N ASP A 93 -0.50 -1.93 -9.19
CA ASP A 93 -1.27 -2.80 -8.29
C ASP A 93 -2.03 -3.87 -9.09
N ASP A 94 -1.84 -5.15 -8.78
CA ASP A 94 -2.58 -6.25 -9.40
C ASP A 94 -3.81 -6.69 -8.61
N CYS A 95 -4.14 -5.97 -7.52
CA CYS A 95 -5.25 -6.36 -6.67
C CYS A 95 -6.60 -5.81 -7.12
N TRP A 96 -7.66 -6.63 -6.95
CA TRP A 96 -9.07 -6.29 -7.07
C TRP A 96 -9.59 -6.02 -8.49
N GLY A 97 -10.34 -4.92 -8.67
CA GLY A 97 -11.12 -4.65 -9.87
C GLY A 97 -10.27 -4.35 -11.11
N ASN A 98 -10.64 -4.96 -12.24
CA ASN A 98 -9.99 -4.72 -13.53
C ASN A 98 -10.84 -3.86 -14.48
N GLU A 99 -12.05 -3.52 -14.07
CA GLU A 99 -12.95 -2.62 -14.80
C GLU A 99 -12.98 -1.27 -14.09
N PHE A 100 -12.43 -0.26 -14.73
CA PHE A 100 -12.33 1.09 -14.15
C PHE A 100 -12.26 2.15 -15.26
N SER A 101 -12.63 3.36 -14.91
CA SER A 101 -12.51 4.55 -15.77
C SER A 101 -12.34 5.80 -14.94
N LEU A 102 -11.80 6.86 -15.57
CA LEU A 102 -11.79 8.19 -14.99
C LEU A 102 -13.20 8.74 -14.80
N GLY A 103 -13.33 9.78 -13.99
CA GLY A 103 -14.59 10.42 -13.63
C GLY A 103 -15.21 9.84 -12.37
N LYS A 104 -16.54 9.93 -12.27
CA LYS A 104 -17.27 9.47 -11.08
C LYS A 104 -17.05 7.98 -10.85
N GLN A 105 -16.58 7.64 -9.66
CA GLN A 105 -16.42 6.26 -9.25
C GLN A 105 -17.74 5.65 -8.75
N PRO A 106 -17.88 4.31 -8.77
CA PRO A 106 -19.10 3.66 -8.29
C PRO A 106 -19.28 3.87 -6.79
N ASP A 107 -20.53 3.77 -6.33
CA ASP A 107 -20.79 3.67 -4.91
C ASP A 107 -20.33 2.31 -4.37
N PRO A 108 -19.90 2.20 -3.10
CA PRO A 108 -19.51 0.93 -2.52
C PRO A 108 -20.67 -0.07 -2.49
N VAL A 109 -20.37 -1.32 -2.80
CA VAL A 109 -21.31 -2.41 -2.57
C VAL A 109 -21.38 -2.68 -1.08
N GLU A 110 -22.55 -2.53 -0.49
CA GLU A 110 -22.74 -2.62 0.95
C GLU A 110 -22.21 -3.95 1.52
N PHE A 111 -21.44 -3.87 2.61
CA PHE A 111 -20.77 -5.01 3.28
C PHE A 111 -19.75 -5.77 2.43
N SER A 112 -19.24 -5.16 1.37
CA SER A 112 -18.25 -5.77 0.49
C SER A 112 -16.91 -5.06 0.60
N HIS A 113 -15.91 -5.78 1.08
CA HIS A 113 -14.52 -5.32 1.21
C HIS A 113 -13.98 -4.91 -0.16
N ASN A 114 -13.42 -3.70 -0.27
CA ASN A 114 -12.77 -3.17 -1.47
C ASN A 114 -13.59 -3.33 -2.77
N SER A 115 -14.91 -3.24 -2.69
CA SER A 115 -15.79 -3.46 -3.85
C SER A 115 -15.54 -2.53 -5.04
N GLY A 116 -14.91 -1.39 -4.82
CA GLY A 116 -14.56 -0.42 -5.86
C GLY A 116 -13.06 -0.16 -6.00
N TRP A 117 -12.20 -0.91 -5.29
CA TRP A 117 -10.76 -0.81 -5.48
C TRP A 117 -10.35 -1.31 -6.86
N VAL A 118 -9.36 -0.68 -7.49
CA VAL A 118 -9.01 -0.94 -8.88
C VAL A 118 -7.52 -1.20 -9.06
N LYS A 119 -7.19 -2.06 -10.04
CA LYS A 119 -5.83 -2.34 -10.48
C LYS A 119 -5.22 -1.13 -11.17
N SER A 120 -3.90 -1.03 -11.14
CA SER A 120 -3.12 -0.11 -11.96
C SER A 120 -1.89 -0.85 -12.53
N PRO A 121 -1.68 -0.88 -13.84
CA PRO A 121 -2.43 -0.22 -14.90
C PRO A 121 -3.66 -1.03 -15.36
N GLY A 122 -3.97 -2.14 -14.73
CA GLY A 122 -4.94 -3.12 -15.16
C GLY A 122 -4.37 -4.13 -16.18
N THR A 123 -5.01 -5.31 -16.27
CA THR A 123 -4.48 -6.47 -17.00
C THR A 123 -4.20 -6.16 -18.46
N VAL A 124 -5.14 -5.52 -19.16
CA VAL A 124 -5.00 -5.24 -20.60
C VAL A 124 -3.80 -4.33 -20.87
N ALA A 125 -3.63 -3.27 -20.10
CA ALA A 125 -2.51 -2.34 -20.27
C ALA A 125 -1.17 -2.94 -19.82
N ALA A 126 -1.20 -3.83 -18.83
CA ALA A 126 -0.01 -4.53 -18.35
C ALA A 126 0.50 -5.57 -19.36
N ASP A 127 -0.38 -6.22 -20.13
CA ASP A 127 -0.01 -7.22 -21.15
C ASP A 127 0.33 -6.58 -22.52
N ASP A 128 -0.26 -5.43 -22.83
CA ASP A 128 -0.05 -4.74 -24.11
C ASP A 128 1.28 -3.96 -24.13
N LEU A 129 2.27 -4.49 -24.85
CA LEU A 129 3.56 -3.83 -25.02
C LEU A 129 3.48 -2.43 -25.64
N SER A 130 2.43 -2.11 -26.39
CA SER A 130 2.22 -0.76 -26.94
C SER A 130 1.95 0.28 -25.86
N GLN A 131 1.51 -0.13 -24.67
CA GLN A 131 1.29 0.74 -23.50
C GLN A 131 2.59 1.06 -22.73
N ARG A 132 3.65 0.30 -22.92
CA ARG A 132 4.92 0.49 -22.20
C ARG A 132 5.45 1.93 -22.26
N PRO A 133 5.46 2.64 -23.43
CA PRO A 133 5.94 4.04 -23.47
C PRO A 133 5.07 4.98 -22.62
N ARG A 134 3.78 4.74 -22.49
CA ARG A 134 2.87 5.52 -21.66
C ARG A 134 3.17 5.28 -20.17
N LEU A 135 3.24 4.02 -19.77
CA LEU A 135 3.54 3.63 -18.39
C LEU A 135 4.93 4.10 -17.94
N GLU A 136 5.91 4.04 -18.86
CA GLU A 136 7.26 4.59 -18.61
C GLU A 136 7.22 6.09 -18.34
N ARG A 137 6.49 6.87 -19.14
CA ARG A 137 6.35 8.33 -18.92
C ARG A 137 5.73 8.63 -17.55
N TYR A 138 4.72 7.88 -17.15
CA TYR A 138 4.09 8.01 -15.84
C TYR A 138 5.10 7.77 -14.70
N VAL A 139 5.73 6.60 -14.68
CA VAL A 139 6.68 6.22 -13.62
C VAL A 139 7.87 7.18 -13.57
N LYS A 140 8.50 7.43 -14.72
CA LYS A 140 9.66 8.33 -14.78
C LYS A 140 9.30 9.78 -14.49
N GLY A 141 8.13 10.24 -14.91
CA GLY A 141 7.67 11.60 -14.66
C GLY A 141 7.50 11.87 -13.16
N VAL A 142 6.80 10.99 -12.45
CA VAL A 142 6.62 11.08 -11.00
C VAL A 142 7.96 10.97 -10.27
N LEU A 143 8.75 9.94 -10.58
CA LEU A 143 10.06 9.72 -9.94
C LEU A 143 11.00 10.92 -10.16
N LYS A 144 11.06 11.48 -11.37
CA LYS A 144 11.91 12.63 -11.69
C LYS A 144 11.49 13.87 -10.93
N HIS A 145 10.19 14.13 -10.81
CA HIS A 145 9.66 15.30 -10.12
C HIS A 145 10.02 15.29 -8.63
N PHE A 146 9.92 14.12 -7.97
CA PHE A 146 10.16 13.96 -6.54
C PHE A 146 11.49 13.26 -6.21
N ALA A 147 12.44 13.20 -7.14
CA ALA A 147 13.67 12.40 -7.01
C ALA A 147 14.50 12.68 -5.74
N ASN A 148 14.41 13.90 -5.19
CA ASN A 148 15.16 14.31 -4.00
C ASN A 148 14.24 14.79 -2.87
N ASP A 149 12.96 14.48 -2.92
CA ASP A 149 12.00 14.92 -1.92
C ASP A 149 12.08 14.04 -0.67
N ARG A 150 12.54 14.61 0.43
CA ARG A 150 12.73 13.90 1.70
C ARG A 150 11.44 13.60 2.45
N ARG A 151 10.29 14.09 1.99
CA ARG A 151 8.97 13.72 2.51
C ARG A 151 8.58 12.29 2.08
N ILE A 152 9.20 11.80 1.00
CA ILE A 152 9.04 10.43 0.53
C ILE A 152 10.14 9.55 1.11
N ALA A 153 9.75 8.50 1.82
CA ALA A 153 10.67 7.55 2.43
C ALA A 153 11.08 6.41 1.48
N VAL A 154 10.12 5.92 0.71
CA VAL A 154 10.27 4.74 -0.16
C VAL A 154 9.36 4.87 -1.38
N TRP A 155 9.78 4.33 -2.51
CA TRP A 155 8.95 4.07 -3.67
C TRP A 155 8.60 2.58 -3.73
N ASP A 156 7.32 2.25 -3.72
CA ASP A 156 6.82 0.91 -3.98
C ASP A 156 6.41 0.82 -5.46
N LEU A 157 7.18 0.07 -6.21
CA LEU A 157 7.03 0.04 -7.66
C LEU A 157 5.85 -0.80 -8.12
N TYR A 158 5.47 -1.82 -7.33
CA TYR A 158 4.40 -2.72 -7.71
C TYR A 158 3.83 -3.45 -6.49
N ASN A 159 2.55 -3.22 -6.20
CA ASN A 159 1.83 -3.96 -5.17
C ASN A 159 1.39 -5.33 -5.69
N GLU A 160 1.76 -6.36 -4.95
CA GLU A 160 1.32 -7.75 -5.16
C GLU A 160 1.34 -8.22 -6.63
N PRO A 161 2.47 -8.11 -7.33
CA PRO A 161 2.51 -8.52 -8.73
C PRO A 161 2.11 -9.98 -8.88
N GLY A 162 1.22 -10.25 -9.85
CA GLY A 162 0.66 -11.57 -10.11
C GLY A 162 -0.55 -11.94 -9.26
N ASN A 163 -1.09 -11.03 -8.43
CA ASN A 163 -2.33 -11.27 -7.68
C ASN A 163 -3.58 -11.08 -8.54
N GLY A 164 -3.71 -11.89 -9.59
CA GLY A 164 -4.85 -11.84 -10.50
C GLY A 164 -6.16 -12.36 -9.94
N GLU A 165 -6.13 -13.02 -8.78
CA GLU A 165 -7.30 -13.69 -8.19
C GLU A 165 -7.95 -12.89 -7.04
N SER A 166 -7.44 -11.70 -6.71
CA SER A 166 -8.02 -10.90 -5.65
C SER A 166 -9.38 -10.31 -6.05
N GLY A 167 -10.37 -10.52 -5.19
CA GLY A 167 -11.72 -9.95 -5.31
C GLY A 167 -12.86 -10.96 -5.35
N ASN A 168 -13.94 -10.65 -4.65
CA ASN A 168 -15.07 -11.55 -4.39
C ASN A 168 -16.07 -11.73 -5.57
N HIS A 169 -15.91 -11.00 -6.67
CA HIS A 169 -16.91 -10.95 -7.75
C HIS A 169 -16.29 -11.13 -9.13
N ILE A 170 -15.21 -11.88 -9.25
CA ILE A 170 -14.36 -11.68 -10.38
C ILE A 170 -14.39 -12.81 -11.34
N THR A 171 -14.79 -12.41 -12.50
CA THR A 171 -14.22 -12.96 -13.72
C THR A 171 -12.70 -12.87 -13.60
N ASN A 172 -12.08 -13.98 -13.48
CA ASN A 172 -10.67 -14.28 -13.32
C ASN A 172 -9.86 -13.76 -14.53
N THR A 173 -9.75 -12.45 -14.69
CA THR A 173 -9.18 -11.75 -15.86
C THR A 173 -7.90 -10.97 -15.52
N GLY A 174 -7.41 -11.09 -14.30
CA GLY A 174 -6.16 -10.45 -13.88
C GLY A 174 -4.92 -11.19 -14.34
N LEU A 175 -3.79 -10.49 -14.44
CA LEU A 175 -2.48 -11.11 -14.56
C LEU A 175 -2.23 -12.01 -13.36
N ARG A 176 -1.71 -13.19 -13.64
CA ARG A 176 -1.43 -14.19 -12.61
C ARG A 176 0.05 -14.47 -12.57
N GLU A 177 0.54 -14.61 -11.35
CA GLU A 177 1.87 -15.18 -11.14
C GLU A 177 2.93 -14.49 -12.01
N SER A 178 3.66 -15.26 -12.80
CA SER A 178 4.74 -14.76 -13.66
C SER A 178 4.30 -13.83 -14.80
N GLU A 179 3.00 -13.73 -15.11
CA GLU A 179 2.51 -12.84 -16.18
C GLU A 179 2.78 -11.35 -15.88
N SER A 180 2.88 -10.97 -14.60
CA SER A 180 3.25 -9.61 -14.20
C SER A 180 4.77 -9.35 -14.26
N LEU A 181 5.59 -10.38 -14.41
CA LEU A 181 7.05 -10.26 -14.36
C LEU A 181 7.61 -9.30 -15.42
N PRO A 182 7.15 -9.29 -16.69
CA PRO A 182 7.68 -8.36 -17.70
C PRO A 182 7.50 -6.89 -17.30
N LEU A 183 6.33 -6.49 -16.80
CA LEU A 183 6.10 -5.12 -16.34
C LEU A 183 6.89 -4.81 -15.06
N LEU A 184 6.98 -5.76 -14.14
CA LEU A 184 7.79 -5.62 -12.93
C LEU A 184 9.26 -5.32 -13.26
N LEU A 185 9.84 -6.04 -14.23
CA LEU A 185 11.22 -5.79 -14.68
C LEU A 185 11.37 -4.43 -15.36
N ASP A 186 10.40 -4.04 -16.18
CA ASP A 186 10.40 -2.74 -16.84
C ASP A 186 10.34 -1.60 -15.81
N VAL A 187 9.49 -1.67 -14.80
CA VAL A 187 9.37 -0.62 -13.80
C VAL A 187 10.62 -0.50 -12.92
N PHE A 188 11.28 -1.59 -12.56
CA PHE A 188 12.58 -1.55 -11.90
C PHE A 188 13.64 -0.89 -12.78
N LYS A 189 13.67 -1.21 -14.06
CA LYS A 189 14.57 -0.57 -15.03
C LYS A 189 14.32 0.93 -15.10
N TRP A 190 13.07 1.37 -15.28
CA TRP A 190 12.71 2.79 -15.35
C TRP A 190 13.09 3.54 -14.07
N ALA A 191 12.87 2.96 -12.90
CA ALA A 191 13.28 3.54 -11.62
C ALA A 191 14.81 3.65 -11.53
N SER A 192 15.55 2.63 -11.97
CA SER A 192 17.01 2.65 -11.95
C SER A 192 17.61 3.71 -12.88
N GLU A 193 16.95 4.03 -13.99
CA GLU A 193 17.38 5.07 -14.93
C GLU A 193 17.19 6.49 -14.38
N ILE A 194 16.18 6.69 -13.52
CA ILE A 194 15.98 7.97 -12.80
C ILE A 194 16.90 8.05 -11.57
N ALA A 195 17.14 6.93 -10.91
CA ALA A 195 17.97 6.81 -9.71
C ALA A 195 17.59 7.83 -8.61
N PRO A 196 16.32 7.85 -8.13
CA PRO A 196 15.89 8.76 -7.08
C PRO A 196 16.73 8.56 -5.80
N SER A 197 16.86 9.59 -4.96
CA SER A 197 17.62 9.48 -3.70
C SER A 197 16.95 8.54 -2.67
N GLN A 198 15.66 8.34 -2.77
CA GLN A 198 14.90 7.40 -1.94
C GLN A 198 15.12 5.96 -2.43
N PRO A 199 15.06 4.96 -1.53
CA PRO A 199 15.03 3.56 -1.94
C PRO A 199 13.74 3.21 -2.67
N TYR A 200 13.81 2.19 -3.53
CA TYR A 200 12.64 1.60 -4.13
C TYR A 200 12.56 0.09 -3.89
N THR A 201 11.35 -0.44 -3.95
CA THR A 201 11.05 -1.85 -3.68
C THR A 201 9.82 -2.32 -4.45
N ALA A 202 9.52 -3.59 -4.38
CA ALA A 202 8.23 -4.20 -4.57
C ALA A 202 8.07 -5.30 -3.52
N GLY A 203 6.83 -5.57 -3.06
CA GLY A 203 6.62 -6.44 -1.92
C GLY A 203 6.51 -7.93 -2.29
N VAL A 204 7.18 -8.79 -1.51
CA VAL A 204 6.93 -10.24 -1.54
C VAL A 204 5.63 -10.50 -0.78
N TRP A 205 4.58 -10.88 -1.48
CA TRP A 205 3.28 -11.13 -0.86
C TRP A 205 2.92 -12.62 -0.78
N ARG A 206 3.55 -13.46 -1.60
CA ARG A 206 3.39 -14.91 -1.58
C ARG A 206 4.74 -15.59 -1.82
N ASP A 207 5.13 -16.46 -0.90
CA ASP A 207 6.46 -17.11 -0.88
C ASP A 207 6.36 -18.61 -1.17
N ASN A 208 5.80 -18.95 -2.32
CA ASN A 208 5.71 -20.33 -2.81
C ASN A 208 5.56 -20.33 -4.34
N GLU A 209 5.74 -21.51 -4.96
CA GLU A 209 5.42 -21.67 -6.38
C GLU A 209 3.95 -21.30 -6.66
N PRO A 210 3.66 -20.63 -7.81
CA PRO A 210 4.60 -20.30 -8.91
C PRO A 210 5.23 -18.89 -8.84
N PHE A 211 5.26 -18.23 -7.68
CA PHE A 211 5.76 -16.85 -7.51
C PHE A 211 7.29 -16.73 -7.40
N ASN A 212 8.04 -17.82 -7.51
CA ASN A 212 9.49 -17.80 -7.28
C ASN A 212 10.24 -16.85 -8.20
N GLU A 213 9.92 -16.79 -9.50
CA GLU A 213 10.59 -15.90 -10.46
C GLU A 213 10.31 -14.42 -10.14
N ILE A 214 9.07 -14.09 -9.78
CA ILE A 214 8.69 -12.74 -9.35
C ILE A 214 9.47 -12.37 -8.07
N ASN A 215 9.49 -13.26 -7.09
CA ASN A 215 10.17 -13.02 -5.82
C ASN A 215 11.69 -12.88 -6.00
N GLU A 216 12.30 -13.65 -6.88
CA GLU A 216 13.72 -13.50 -7.23
C GLU A 216 14.01 -12.12 -7.86
N ALA A 217 13.16 -11.66 -8.78
CA ALA A 217 13.28 -10.35 -9.37
C ALA A 217 13.10 -9.23 -8.33
N ILE A 218 12.06 -9.30 -7.49
CA ILE A 218 11.82 -8.37 -6.40
C ILE A 218 13.05 -8.27 -5.49
N LEU A 219 13.51 -9.39 -4.96
CA LEU A 219 14.65 -9.44 -4.02
C LEU A 219 15.98 -9.02 -4.65
N LYS A 220 16.14 -9.22 -5.95
CA LYS A 220 17.34 -8.83 -6.69
C LYS A 220 17.42 -7.32 -6.94
N TYR A 221 16.31 -6.69 -7.28
CA TYR A 221 16.30 -5.31 -7.76
C TYR A 221 15.84 -4.29 -6.72
N SER A 222 15.24 -4.71 -5.61
CA SER A 222 14.84 -3.82 -4.51
C SER A 222 16.03 -3.34 -3.68
N ASP A 223 16.02 -2.07 -3.28
CA ASP A 223 16.98 -1.49 -2.34
C ASP A 223 16.72 -1.93 -0.89
N ILE A 224 15.47 -2.11 -0.53
CA ILE A 224 15.00 -2.61 0.76
C ILE A 224 14.10 -3.84 0.54
N VAL A 225 13.87 -4.64 1.56
CA VAL A 225 12.99 -5.81 1.46
C VAL A 225 11.64 -5.49 2.07
N THR A 226 10.58 -5.69 1.31
CA THR A 226 9.22 -5.54 1.80
C THR A 226 8.42 -6.82 1.60
N PHE A 227 7.47 -7.08 2.53
CA PHE A 227 6.65 -8.28 2.47
C PHE A 227 5.26 -8.04 3.07
N HIS A 228 4.31 -8.92 2.73
CA HIS A 228 2.96 -8.94 3.27
C HIS A 228 2.72 -10.20 4.10
N VAL A 229 1.98 -10.07 5.20
CA VAL A 229 1.55 -11.21 6.00
C VAL A 229 0.30 -10.89 6.81
N TYR A 230 -0.79 -11.57 6.54
CA TYR A 230 -2.06 -11.42 7.27
C TYR A 230 -2.32 -12.57 8.25
N GLY A 231 -1.28 -13.12 8.82
CA GLY A 231 -1.35 -14.18 9.81
C GLY A 231 -0.97 -13.71 11.23
N ASN A 232 -1.08 -14.61 12.19
CA ASN A 232 -0.69 -14.36 13.57
C ASN A 232 0.83 -14.14 13.73
N LYS A 233 1.28 -13.84 14.96
CA LYS A 233 2.71 -13.64 15.29
C LYS A 233 3.62 -14.74 14.76
N LYS A 234 3.17 -16.02 14.85
CA LYS A 234 3.99 -17.14 14.36
C LYS A 234 4.17 -17.08 12.85
N SER A 235 3.10 -16.88 12.09
CA SER A 235 3.16 -16.76 10.64
C SER A 235 4.04 -15.56 10.23
N THR A 236 3.94 -14.45 10.94
CA THR A 236 4.76 -13.26 10.72
C THR A 236 6.24 -13.57 10.97
N ALA A 237 6.57 -14.28 12.04
CA ALA A 237 7.94 -14.67 12.34
C ALA A 237 8.51 -15.63 11.29
N ASP A 238 7.73 -16.61 10.83
CA ASP A 238 8.15 -17.57 9.82
C ASP A 238 8.50 -16.87 8.47
N ILE A 239 7.66 -15.93 8.02
CA ILE A 239 7.95 -15.15 6.80
C ILE A 239 9.14 -14.20 7.01
N TYR A 240 9.18 -13.51 8.16
CA TYR A 240 10.32 -12.64 8.47
C TYR A 240 11.66 -13.35 8.41
N LEU A 241 11.78 -14.56 8.98
CA LEU A 241 13.03 -15.30 8.96
C LEU A 241 13.51 -15.60 7.53
N LYS A 242 12.58 -15.96 6.63
CA LYS A 242 12.89 -16.14 5.22
C LYS A 242 13.34 -14.84 4.55
N MET A 243 12.64 -13.72 4.83
CA MET A 243 13.01 -12.42 4.28
C MET A 243 14.37 -11.94 4.82
N LYS A 244 14.62 -12.15 6.10
CA LYS A 244 15.90 -11.80 6.75
C LYS A 244 17.09 -12.52 6.12
N GLU A 245 16.96 -13.80 5.81
CA GLU A 245 17.99 -14.57 5.12
C GLU A 245 18.30 -13.98 3.73
N LYS A 246 17.26 -13.57 2.99
CA LYS A 246 17.38 -13.01 1.64
C LYS A 246 17.72 -11.52 1.61
N ALA A 247 17.59 -10.82 2.74
CA ALA A 247 17.75 -9.37 2.80
C ALA A 247 19.20 -8.88 2.67
N ASN A 248 20.20 -9.71 3.00
CA ASN A 248 21.61 -9.31 2.95
C ASN A 248 21.87 -7.97 3.68
N SER A 249 21.38 -7.83 4.92
CA SER A 249 21.47 -6.64 5.76
C SER A 249 20.68 -5.41 5.26
N ARG A 250 19.88 -5.53 4.22
CA ARG A 250 18.95 -4.46 3.80
C ARG A 250 17.87 -4.24 4.85
N PRO A 251 17.33 -3.00 4.98
CA PRO A 251 16.15 -2.74 5.80
C PRO A 251 14.97 -3.62 5.40
N ILE A 252 14.13 -3.97 6.38
CA ILE A 252 12.94 -4.81 6.14
C ILE A 252 11.70 -4.08 6.66
N ILE A 253 10.65 -4.04 5.83
CA ILE A 253 9.34 -3.49 6.19
C ILE A 253 8.25 -4.54 5.88
N CYS A 254 7.39 -4.80 6.83
CA CYS A 254 6.10 -5.45 6.59
C CYS A 254 5.13 -4.37 6.10
N THR A 255 4.84 -4.36 4.81
CA THR A 255 4.04 -3.32 4.15
C THR A 255 2.54 -3.60 4.18
N GLU A 256 2.15 -4.82 4.58
CA GLU A 256 0.77 -5.17 4.86
C GLU A 256 0.69 -6.24 5.95
N TYR A 257 -0.08 -5.93 6.99
CA TYR A 257 -0.52 -6.86 8.01
C TYR A 257 -1.84 -6.34 8.60
N MET A 258 -2.37 -6.96 9.59
CA MET A 258 -3.58 -6.61 10.30
C MET A 258 -4.84 -7.13 9.62
N ALA A 259 -5.29 -8.27 10.10
CA ALA A 259 -6.55 -8.91 9.76
C ALA A 259 -7.05 -9.66 11.00
N ARG A 260 -7.87 -9.00 11.82
CA ARG A 260 -8.22 -9.49 13.17
C ARG A 260 -8.81 -10.88 13.16
N HIS A 261 -9.61 -11.21 12.16
CA HIS A 261 -10.22 -12.54 12.01
C HIS A 261 -9.19 -13.68 11.80
N TYR A 262 -7.99 -13.36 11.35
CA TYR A 262 -6.91 -14.34 11.15
C TYR A 262 -5.84 -14.28 12.25
N GLY A 263 -6.11 -13.54 13.35
CA GLY A 263 -5.15 -13.37 14.46
C GLY A 263 -3.97 -12.46 14.13
N SER A 264 -4.01 -11.75 13.00
CA SER A 264 -3.10 -10.66 12.70
C SER A 264 -3.61 -9.38 13.37
N THR A 265 -3.22 -9.16 14.61
CA THR A 265 -3.69 -8.06 15.45
C THR A 265 -2.53 -7.17 15.89
N PHE A 266 -2.83 -5.94 16.31
CA PHE A 266 -1.80 -5.06 16.87
C PHE A 266 -1.18 -5.63 18.13
N GLU A 267 -1.96 -6.25 19.00
CA GLU A 267 -1.45 -6.86 20.24
C GLU A 267 -0.43 -7.98 19.96
N GLU A 268 -0.70 -8.83 19.00
CA GLU A 268 0.14 -10.01 18.68
C GLU A 268 1.34 -9.68 17.80
N VAL A 269 1.13 -8.84 16.76
CA VAL A 269 2.10 -8.68 15.66
C VAL A 269 2.98 -7.44 15.84
N LEU A 270 2.42 -6.31 16.27
CA LEU A 270 3.15 -5.04 16.34
C LEU A 270 4.37 -5.09 17.29
N PRO A 271 4.28 -5.67 18.52
CA PRO A 271 5.45 -5.83 19.37
C PRO A 271 6.58 -6.61 18.71
N PHE A 272 6.25 -7.72 18.03
CA PHE A 272 7.23 -8.53 17.32
C PHE A 272 7.94 -7.74 16.21
N LEU A 273 7.19 -6.99 15.39
CA LEU A 273 7.77 -6.18 14.33
C LEU A 273 8.70 -5.11 14.91
N LYS A 274 8.29 -4.44 15.98
CA LYS A 274 9.10 -3.43 16.65
C LYS A 274 10.38 -4.01 17.28
N GLU A 275 10.27 -5.09 18.04
CA GLU A 275 11.41 -5.75 18.71
C GLU A 275 12.47 -6.23 17.71
N ASN A 276 12.07 -6.58 16.50
CA ASN A 276 12.98 -7.00 15.43
C ASN A 276 13.38 -5.88 14.47
N ASN A 277 13.04 -4.62 14.78
CA ASN A 277 13.30 -3.43 13.94
C ASN A 277 12.77 -3.59 12.50
N ILE A 278 11.59 -4.19 12.35
CA ILE A 278 10.87 -4.35 11.09
C ILE A 278 9.87 -3.21 10.99
N GLY A 279 9.91 -2.43 9.91
CA GLY A 279 8.87 -1.42 9.68
C GLY A 279 7.49 -2.09 9.63
N ALA A 280 6.47 -1.43 10.17
CA ALA A 280 5.13 -2.00 10.36
C ALA A 280 4.08 -1.09 9.71
N ILE A 281 3.54 -1.49 8.56
CA ILE A 281 2.49 -0.75 7.83
C ILE A 281 1.26 -1.66 7.75
N ASN A 282 0.23 -1.38 8.53
CA ASN A 282 -1.00 -2.16 8.50
C ASN A 282 -1.91 -1.76 7.34
N TRP A 283 -2.84 -2.63 6.97
CA TRP A 283 -3.94 -2.27 6.08
C TRP A 283 -5.06 -1.61 6.87
N GLY A 284 -5.62 -0.50 6.32
CA GLY A 284 -6.75 0.22 6.90
C GLY A 284 -6.36 1.21 8.01
N LEU A 285 -6.97 2.39 7.97
CA LEU A 285 -6.82 3.43 8.99
C LEU A 285 -8.19 3.91 9.48
N VAL A 286 -8.99 4.48 8.58
CA VAL A 286 -10.31 5.04 8.91
C VAL A 286 -11.37 4.34 8.08
N SER A 287 -12.40 3.83 8.75
CA SER A 287 -13.55 3.18 8.09
C SER A 287 -14.21 4.13 7.08
N GLY A 288 -14.29 3.69 5.83
CA GLY A 288 -14.74 4.53 4.74
C GLY A 288 -15.40 3.78 3.58
N LYS A 289 -15.35 4.39 2.40
CA LYS A 289 -15.95 3.83 1.19
C LYS A 289 -15.29 2.52 0.74
N THR A 290 -14.04 2.26 1.09
CA THR A 290 -13.36 0.99 0.82
C THR A 290 -13.97 -0.18 1.56
N GLN A 291 -14.65 0.08 2.68
CA GLN A 291 -15.27 -0.93 3.54
C GLN A 291 -14.28 -2.01 4.02
N THR A 292 -13.02 -1.64 4.22
CA THR A 292 -11.97 -2.54 4.75
C THR A 292 -12.21 -2.93 6.22
N ILE A 293 -13.23 -2.37 6.82
CA ILE A 293 -13.80 -2.83 8.09
C ILE A 293 -14.43 -4.25 8.00
N TYR A 294 -14.82 -4.69 6.79
CA TYR A 294 -15.38 -6.02 6.56
C TYR A 294 -14.35 -7.01 6.06
N PRO A 295 -14.48 -8.32 6.35
CA PRO A 295 -13.55 -9.34 5.89
C PRO A 295 -13.63 -9.58 4.38
N TRP A 296 -12.55 -10.14 3.82
CA TRP A 296 -12.45 -10.45 2.39
C TRP A 296 -13.50 -11.44 1.90
N VAL A 297 -13.84 -12.42 2.74
CA VAL A 297 -14.82 -13.45 2.40
C VAL A 297 -16.18 -13.05 2.96
N SER A 298 -17.23 -13.29 2.18
CA SER A 298 -18.62 -13.17 2.63
C SER A 298 -18.92 -14.18 3.71
N TYR A 299 -18.69 -13.83 4.96
CA TYR A 299 -19.39 -14.45 6.08
C TYR A 299 -20.85 -13.97 6.06
N ASP A 300 -21.73 -14.60 6.81
CA ASP A 300 -23.07 -14.05 6.97
C ASP A 300 -23.01 -12.64 7.63
N LYS A 301 -24.13 -11.94 7.60
CA LYS A 301 -24.17 -10.52 8.01
C LYS A 301 -23.76 -10.30 9.47
N GLU A 302 -24.02 -11.27 10.34
CA GLU A 302 -23.75 -11.16 11.78
C GLU A 302 -22.25 -11.27 12.06
N ASP A 303 -21.56 -12.19 11.40
CA ASP A 303 -20.10 -12.36 11.52
C ASP A 303 -19.33 -11.14 11.00
N ARG A 304 -19.83 -10.46 9.94
CA ARG A 304 -19.20 -9.26 9.39
C ARG A 304 -19.22 -8.07 10.34
N LEU A 305 -20.23 -7.99 11.20
CA LEU A 305 -20.43 -6.87 12.11
C LEU A 305 -19.82 -7.12 13.50
N ALA A 306 -19.43 -8.36 13.79
CA ALA A 306 -18.98 -8.75 15.12
C ALA A 306 -17.61 -8.17 15.50
N MET A 307 -16.70 -7.97 14.52
CA MET A 307 -15.35 -7.44 14.74
C MET A 307 -14.86 -6.67 13.51
N PRO A 308 -14.31 -5.45 13.67
CA PRO A 308 -13.65 -4.75 12.57
C PRO A 308 -12.51 -5.59 11.99
N PHE A 309 -12.40 -5.63 10.66
CA PHE A 309 -11.38 -6.48 10.01
C PHE A 309 -10.01 -5.82 9.98
N HIS A 310 -9.88 -4.64 9.38
CA HIS A 310 -8.62 -3.90 9.25
C HIS A 310 -8.61 -2.55 9.96
N ASP A 311 -9.65 -1.72 9.77
CA ASP A 311 -9.64 -0.32 10.15
C ASP A 311 -9.44 -0.10 11.67
N ILE A 312 -8.85 1.05 12.01
CA ILE A 312 -8.53 1.45 13.39
C ILE A 312 -9.58 2.41 13.92
N PHE A 313 -9.98 3.38 13.08
CA PHE A 313 -10.85 4.48 13.48
C PHE A 313 -12.18 4.50 12.74
N GLU A 314 -13.20 4.97 13.44
CA GLU A 314 -14.39 5.55 12.84
C GLU A 314 -14.05 6.89 12.17
N LYS A 315 -14.95 7.41 11.30
CA LYS A 315 -14.78 8.71 10.62
C LYS A 315 -14.61 9.91 11.55
N ASP A 316 -15.08 9.81 12.78
CA ASP A 316 -14.96 10.84 13.80
C ASP A 316 -13.70 10.70 14.70
N GLY A 317 -12.86 9.72 14.41
CA GLY A 317 -11.60 9.48 15.13
C GLY A 317 -11.72 8.62 16.37
N ARG A 318 -12.91 8.06 16.67
CA ARG A 318 -13.05 7.08 17.74
C ARG A 318 -12.45 5.75 17.31
N PHE A 319 -11.81 5.04 18.23
CA PHE A 319 -11.32 3.69 17.98
C PHE A 319 -12.48 2.73 17.73
N LEU A 320 -12.33 1.90 16.69
CA LEU A 320 -13.24 0.76 16.43
C LEU A 320 -13.06 -0.33 17.48
N VAL A 321 -11.83 -0.51 17.97
CA VAL A 321 -11.48 -1.44 19.06
C VAL A 321 -10.75 -0.62 20.14
N PRO A 322 -11.46 -0.14 21.18
CA PRO A 322 -10.88 0.78 22.20
C PRO A 322 -9.65 0.21 22.92
N GLU A 323 -9.57 -1.11 23.06
CA GLU A 323 -8.45 -1.80 23.73
C GLU A 323 -7.12 -1.62 23.02
N GLU A 324 -7.14 -1.39 21.69
CA GLU A 324 -5.93 -1.18 20.88
C GLU A 324 -5.21 0.12 21.22
N GLU A 325 -5.89 1.11 21.78
CA GLU A 325 -5.26 2.35 22.27
C GLU A 325 -4.12 2.05 23.25
N GLN A 326 -4.30 1.06 24.11
CA GLN A 326 -3.27 0.66 25.08
C GLN A 326 -2.02 0.08 24.40
N VAL A 327 -2.21 -0.64 23.29
CA VAL A 327 -1.10 -1.18 22.50
C VAL A 327 -0.31 -0.03 21.87
N PHE A 328 -0.98 0.95 21.26
CA PHE A 328 -0.31 2.10 20.67
C PHE A 328 0.42 2.94 21.73
N ASN A 329 -0.22 3.24 22.86
CA ASN A 329 0.40 3.94 23.97
C ASN A 329 1.69 3.26 24.47
N LYS A 330 1.71 1.94 24.50
CA LYS A 330 2.86 1.16 24.97
C LYS A 330 4.00 1.09 23.95
N TYR A 331 3.67 0.94 22.67
CA TYR A 331 4.66 0.57 21.66
C TYR A 331 5.01 1.69 20.67
N THR A 332 4.17 2.68 20.46
CA THR A 332 4.33 3.64 19.38
C THR A 332 4.39 5.10 19.82
N ILE A 333 3.73 5.46 20.89
CA ILE A 333 3.78 6.82 21.47
C ILE A 333 5.00 6.92 22.39
N LYS A 334 5.77 8.02 22.25
CA LYS A 334 6.93 8.34 23.08
C LYS A 334 6.56 9.41 24.11
#